data_968c7898603b2f12ab323e31344930db
#
_entry.id   968c7898603b2f12ab323e31344930db
#
_cell.length_a   1.000
_cell.length_b   1.000
_cell.length_c   1.000
_cell.angle_alpha   90.00
_cell.angle_beta   90.00
_cell.angle_gamma   90.00
#
_symmetry.space_group_name_H-M   'P 1'
#
loop_
_entity.id
_entity.type
_entity.pdbx_description
1 polymer ?
#
loop_
_entity_poly.entity_id
_entity_poly.type
_entity_poly.pdbx_seq_one_letter_code
_entity_poly.pdbx_strand_id
1 'polypeptide(L)'
;TLHQARQVIAQCVVEDGTLSADDVQKILKRKVQAIKDGGLLEYYPLEDNRFELGGFTNLKAWLERAKVGFTAEAKALNLTPPRGIMLVGVPGCGKSLAAKAIAREWQLPLLKLDAGRLFDKFVGESEKNFRKAIEMAESLSPIVLWIDEIEKAMAAGGGSGDADAGLSRRL
;
A
#
# COMPACT_ATOMS: atom_id res chain seq x y z
N THR A 1 -13.74 9.05 6.90
CA THR A 1 -14.00 10.03 7.97
C THR A 1 -14.66 9.34 9.17
N LEU A 2 -14.59 9.96 10.36
CA LEU A 2 -15.21 9.44 11.59
C LEU A 2 -16.73 9.19 11.39
N HIS A 3 -17.38 10.02 10.58
CA HIS A 3 -18.80 9.88 10.24
C HIS A 3 -19.07 8.59 9.44
N GLN A 4 -18.26 8.29 8.44
CA GLN A 4 -18.38 7.06 7.66
C GLN A 4 -18.13 5.80 8.51
N ALA A 5 -17.15 5.85 9.42
CA ALA A 5 -16.91 4.76 10.34
C ALA A 5 -18.13 4.50 11.27
N ARG A 6 -18.71 5.56 11.82
CA ARG A 6 -19.94 5.46 12.63
C ARG A 6 -21.11 4.89 11.84
N GLN A 7 -21.31 5.32 10.60
CA GLN A 7 -22.38 4.79 9.74
C GLN A 7 -22.21 3.29 9.47
N VAL A 8 -20.98 2.85 9.19
CA VAL A 8 -20.72 1.42 8.90
C VAL A 8 -20.95 0.57 10.15
N ILE A 9 -20.45 1.01 11.31
CA ILE A 9 -20.65 0.32 12.59
C ILE A 9 -22.14 0.29 12.95
N ALA A 10 -22.84 1.42 12.84
CA ALA A 10 -24.28 1.47 13.10
C ALA A 10 -25.07 0.53 12.17
N GLN A 11 -24.67 0.40 10.93
CA GLN A 11 -25.34 -0.49 9.97
C GLN A 11 -25.10 -1.97 10.31
N CYS A 12 -23.88 -2.35 10.73
CA CYS A 12 -23.61 -3.71 11.21
C CYS A 12 -24.46 -4.04 12.46
N VAL A 13 -24.55 -3.11 13.41
CA VAL A 13 -25.34 -3.28 14.64
C VAL A 13 -26.85 -3.35 14.34
N VAL A 14 -27.35 -2.65 13.33
CA VAL A 14 -28.78 -2.67 12.94
C VAL A 14 -29.14 -3.99 12.26
N GLU A 15 -28.19 -4.67 11.56
CA GLU A 15 -28.47 -5.91 10.85
C GLU A 15 -28.68 -7.11 11.79
N ASP A 16 -27.89 -7.23 12.85
CA ASP A 16 -27.92 -8.40 13.75
C ASP A 16 -27.90 -8.07 15.27
N GLY A 17 -27.88 -6.79 15.63
CA GLY A 17 -27.92 -6.31 17.01
C GLY A 17 -26.62 -6.47 17.80
N THR A 18 -25.57 -7.05 17.20
CA THR A 18 -24.29 -7.33 17.87
C THR A 18 -23.11 -7.01 16.95
N LEU A 19 -21.98 -6.62 17.53
CA LEU A 19 -20.71 -6.51 16.80
C LEU A 19 -19.95 -7.83 16.90
N SER A 20 -19.80 -8.50 15.76
CA SER A 20 -19.12 -9.79 15.65
C SER A 20 -17.81 -9.70 14.86
N ALA A 21 -17.01 -10.76 14.87
CA ALA A 21 -15.81 -10.87 14.05
C ALA A 21 -16.11 -10.81 12.53
N ASP A 22 -17.31 -11.24 12.12
CA ASP A 22 -17.74 -11.20 10.72
C ASP A 22 -17.97 -9.77 10.21
N ASP A 23 -18.32 -8.85 11.11
CA ASP A 23 -18.49 -7.42 10.74
C ASP A 23 -17.18 -6.75 10.39
N VAL A 24 -16.05 -7.24 10.89
CA VAL A 24 -14.72 -6.79 10.48
C VAL A 24 -14.54 -6.99 8.98
N GLN A 25 -15.01 -8.11 8.44
CA GLN A 25 -14.94 -8.37 6.99
C GLN A 25 -15.85 -7.42 6.19
N LYS A 26 -17.03 -7.10 6.70
CA LYS A 26 -17.94 -6.12 6.08
C LYS A 26 -17.31 -4.72 6.08
N ILE A 27 -16.70 -4.31 7.19
CA ILE A 27 -16.00 -3.03 7.32
C ILE A 27 -14.83 -2.95 6.35
N LEU A 28 -14.02 -4.02 6.24
CA LEU A 28 -12.90 -4.09 5.30
C LEU A 28 -13.38 -3.98 3.85
N LYS A 29 -14.44 -4.72 3.46
CA LYS A 29 -15.02 -4.63 2.11
C LYS A 29 -15.46 -3.20 1.77
N ARG A 30 -16.08 -2.48 2.71
CA ARG A 30 -16.48 -1.08 2.48
C ARG A 30 -15.29 -0.13 2.39
N LYS A 31 -14.25 -0.32 3.20
CA LYS A 31 -13.01 0.45 3.05
C LYS A 31 -12.38 0.23 1.66
N VAL A 32 -12.34 -1.02 1.20
CA VAL A 32 -11.87 -1.39 -0.13
C VAL A 32 -12.70 -0.70 -1.23
N GLN A 33 -14.03 -0.67 -1.07
CA GLN A 33 -14.89 0.03 -2.03
C GLN A 33 -14.60 1.53 -2.08
N ALA A 34 -14.44 2.17 -0.93
CA ALA A 34 -14.08 3.59 -0.86
C ALA A 34 -12.73 3.91 -1.53
N ILE A 35 -11.77 2.96 -1.48
CA ILE A 35 -10.50 3.07 -2.19
C ILE A 35 -10.70 2.98 -3.70
N LYS A 36 -11.49 2.02 -4.17
CA LYS A 36 -11.81 1.85 -5.59
C LYS A 36 -12.52 3.08 -6.14
N ASP A 37 -13.46 3.64 -5.39
CA ASP A 37 -14.21 4.84 -5.76
C ASP A 37 -13.30 6.09 -5.83
N GLY A 38 -12.23 6.12 -5.03
CA GLY A 38 -11.21 7.16 -5.05
C GLY A 38 -10.34 7.16 -6.31
N GLY A 39 -10.27 6.05 -7.04
CA GLY A 39 -9.59 5.92 -8.33
C GLY A 39 -8.05 6.09 -8.33
N LEU A 40 -7.45 6.31 -7.15
CA LEU A 40 -6.01 6.55 -6.98
C LEU A 40 -5.23 5.27 -6.68
N LEU A 41 -5.87 4.31 -6.01
CA LEU A 41 -5.27 3.07 -5.55
C LEU A 41 -6.04 1.86 -6.08
N GLU A 42 -5.32 0.82 -6.46
CA GLU A 42 -5.87 -0.49 -6.79
C GLU A 42 -5.65 -1.42 -5.58
N TYR A 43 -6.71 -2.09 -5.15
CA TYR A 43 -6.66 -3.04 -4.03
C TYR A 43 -6.56 -4.47 -4.53
N TYR A 44 -5.59 -5.21 -4.03
CA TYR A 44 -5.41 -6.64 -4.28
C TYR A 44 -5.63 -7.41 -2.97
N PRO A 45 -6.74 -8.16 -2.83
CA PRO A 45 -6.98 -8.98 -1.64
C PRO A 45 -5.99 -10.14 -1.58
N LEU A 46 -5.73 -10.63 -0.36
CA LEU A 46 -4.82 -11.76 -0.13
C LEU A 46 -5.24 -13.04 -0.88
N GLU A 47 -6.54 -13.24 -1.04
CA GLU A 47 -7.12 -14.41 -1.71
C GLU A 47 -6.76 -14.50 -3.20
N ASP A 48 -6.58 -13.35 -3.84
CA ASP A 48 -6.19 -13.28 -5.26
C ASP A 48 -4.68 -13.49 -5.47
N ASN A 49 -3.89 -13.50 -4.40
CA ASN A 49 -2.43 -13.65 -4.45
C ASN A 49 -1.99 -15.13 -4.46
N ARG A 50 -2.59 -15.96 -5.32
CA ARG A 50 -2.30 -17.41 -5.42
C ARG A 50 -1.00 -17.74 -6.16
N PHE A 51 -0.27 -16.75 -6.63
CA PHE A 51 0.96 -16.98 -7.40
C PHE A 51 2.11 -17.37 -6.47
N GLU A 52 2.60 -18.59 -6.63
CA GLU A 52 3.88 -18.99 -6.07
C GLU A 52 5.02 -18.34 -6.85
N LEU A 53 5.88 -17.64 -6.13
CA LEU A 53 7.14 -17.17 -6.70
C LEU A 53 8.09 -18.35 -6.88
N GLY A 54 8.22 -18.85 -8.10
CA GLY A 54 9.34 -19.68 -8.47
C GLY A 54 10.64 -18.86 -8.41
N GLY A 55 11.66 -19.36 -7.77
CA GLY A 55 12.91 -18.63 -7.59
C GLY A 55 12.84 -17.60 -6.45
N PHE A 56 13.54 -16.47 -6.60
CA PHE A 56 13.63 -15.39 -5.59
C PHE A 56 14.09 -15.85 -4.20
N THR A 57 14.91 -16.88 -4.13
CA THR A 57 15.37 -17.49 -2.86
C THR A 57 15.99 -16.46 -1.92
N ASN A 58 16.82 -15.56 -2.45
CA ASN A 58 17.43 -14.50 -1.67
C ASN A 58 16.43 -13.49 -1.13
N LEU A 59 15.40 -13.14 -1.93
CA LEU A 59 14.33 -12.25 -1.50
C LEU A 59 13.50 -12.91 -0.38
N LYS A 60 13.12 -14.18 -0.54
CA LYS A 60 12.38 -14.92 0.49
C LYS A 60 13.16 -14.98 1.81
N ALA A 61 14.45 -15.36 1.75
CA ALA A 61 15.30 -15.39 2.93
C ALA A 61 15.48 -14.01 3.59
N TRP A 62 15.49 -12.94 2.78
CA TRP A 62 15.54 -11.59 3.30
C TRP A 62 14.21 -11.19 3.97
N LEU A 63 13.06 -11.51 3.37
CA LEU A 63 11.74 -11.22 3.91
C LEU A 63 11.49 -11.89 5.26
N GLU A 64 11.93 -13.15 5.43
CA GLU A 64 11.86 -13.86 6.70
C GLU A 64 12.64 -13.12 7.80
N ARG A 65 13.85 -12.68 7.50
CA ARG A 65 14.66 -11.89 8.44
C ARG A 65 14.04 -10.51 8.72
N ALA A 66 13.55 -9.85 7.69
CA ALA A 66 12.92 -8.53 7.78
C ALA A 66 11.67 -8.55 8.66
N LYS A 67 10.91 -9.65 8.62
CA LYS A 67 9.69 -9.84 9.43
C LYS A 67 9.97 -9.71 10.93
N VAL A 68 11.15 -10.14 11.38
CA VAL A 68 11.56 -10.02 12.80
C VAL A 68 11.57 -8.55 13.24
N GLY A 69 11.94 -7.61 12.35
CA GLY A 69 11.98 -6.18 12.68
C GLY A 69 10.62 -5.57 13.06
N PHE A 70 9.52 -6.24 12.73
CA PHE A 70 8.16 -5.78 13.09
C PHE A 70 7.64 -6.37 14.40
N THR A 71 8.41 -7.20 15.08
CA THR A 71 8.01 -7.82 16.36
C THR A 71 8.18 -6.87 17.54
N ALA A 72 7.49 -7.17 18.63
CA ALA A 72 7.59 -6.40 19.87
C ALA A 72 9.00 -6.48 20.48
N GLU A 73 9.65 -7.64 20.37
CA GLU A 73 11.01 -7.87 20.87
C GLU A 73 12.02 -7.02 20.11
N ALA A 74 11.93 -6.96 18.78
CA ALA A 74 12.77 -6.10 17.96
C ALA A 74 12.61 -4.63 18.35
N LYS A 75 11.37 -4.18 18.59
CA LYS A 75 11.07 -2.84 19.04
C LYS A 75 11.68 -2.54 20.42
N ALA A 76 11.63 -3.50 21.36
CA ALA A 76 12.26 -3.38 22.67
C ALA A 76 13.79 -3.27 22.59
N LEU A 77 14.40 -3.86 21.54
CA LEU A 77 15.83 -3.76 21.25
C LEU A 77 16.19 -2.55 20.36
N ASN A 78 15.24 -1.63 20.11
CA ASN A 78 15.41 -0.48 19.21
C ASN A 78 15.85 -0.86 17.78
N LEU A 79 15.51 -2.06 17.31
CA LEU A 79 15.73 -2.46 15.93
C LEU A 79 14.69 -1.77 15.03
N THR A 80 15.16 -1.06 14.03
CA THR A 80 14.28 -0.38 13.08
C THR A 80 13.86 -1.36 11.97
N PRO A 81 12.55 -1.61 11.77
CA PRO A 81 12.09 -2.42 10.65
C PRO A 81 12.43 -1.76 9.31
N PRO A 82 12.61 -2.56 8.23
CA PRO A 82 12.80 -2.00 6.90
C PRO A 82 11.59 -1.18 6.48
N ARG A 83 11.85 0.03 5.97
CA ARG A 83 10.78 0.95 5.54
C ARG A 83 10.23 0.64 4.16
N GLY A 84 11.05 0.00 3.30
CA GLY A 84 10.64 -0.35 1.96
C GLY A 84 11.71 -1.17 1.22
N ILE A 85 11.32 -1.64 0.03
CA ILE A 85 12.17 -2.40 -0.89
C ILE A 85 12.07 -1.74 -2.25
N MET A 86 13.20 -1.41 -2.85
CA MET A 86 13.25 -0.93 -4.23
C MET A 86 13.56 -2.11 -5.16
N LEU A 87 12.64 -2.39 -6.10
CA LEU A 87 12.80 -3.45 -7.10
C LEU A 87 13.25 -2.82 -8.42
N VAL A 88 14.50 -3.08 -8.81
CA VAL A 88 15.10 -2.56 -10.03
C VAL A 88 15.34 -3.71 -11.02
N GLY A 89 15.02 -3.50 -12.28
CA GLY A 89 15.23 -4.49 -13.33
C GLY A 89 14.48 -4.17 -14.61
N VAL A 90 14.80 -4.89 -15.67
CA VAL A 90 14.17 -4.73 -17.00
C VAL A 90 12.67 -5.06 -16.96
N PRO A 91 11.87 -4.53 -17.91
CA PRO A 91 10.48 -4.94 -18.06
C PRO A 91 10.35 -6.47 -18.16
N GLY A 92 9.33 -7.04 -17.54
CA GLY A 92 9.08 -8.49 -17.57
C GLY A 92 9.90 -9.34 -16.59
N CYS A 93 10.89 -8.79 -15.87
CA CYS A 93 11.71 -9.58 -14.92
C CYS A 93 10.98 -9.99 -13.62
N GLY A 94 9.68 -9.73 -13.49
CA GLY A 94 8.89 -10.20 -12.35
C GLY A 94 8.76 -9.22 -11.18
N LYS A 95 9.08 -7.93 -11.33
CA LYS A 95 8.96 -6.92 -10.25
C LYS A 95 7.56 -6.87 -9.64
N SER A 96 6.53 -6.82 -10.47
CA SER A 96 5.13 -6.81 -10.03
C SER A 96 4.72 -8.10 -9.33
N LEU A 97 5.27 -9.22 -9.77
CA LEU A 97 5.06 -10.52 -9.13
C LEU A 97 5.75 -10.57 -7.76
N ALA A 98 6.96 -9.99 -7.64
CA ALA A 98 7.66 -9.87 -6.38
C ALA A 98 6.88 -9.04 -5.36
N ALA A 99 6.27 -7.90 -5.76
CA ALA A 99 5.42 -7.09 -4.88
C ALA A 99 4.24 -7.88 -4.32
N LYS A 100 3.55 -8.65 -5.19
CA LYS A 100 2.45 -9.54 -4.77
C LYS A 100 2.92 -10.64 -3.82
N ALA A 101 4.09 -11.19 -4.05
CA ALA A 101 4.64 -12.23 -3.19
C ALA A 101 5.07 -11.70 -1.81
N ILE A 102 5.60 -10.49 -1.73
CA ILE A 102 5.90 -9.84 -0.46
C ILE A 102 4.64 -9.71 0.39
N ALA A 103 3.55 -9.23 -0.21
CA ALA A 103 2.27 -9.10 0.47
C ALA A 103 1.75 -10.45 0.97
N ARG A 104 1.88 -11.50 0.16
CA ARG A 104 1.51 -12.88 0.54
C ARG A 104 2.37 -13.42 1.68
N GLU A 105 3.70 -13.26 1.59
CA GLU A 105 4.63 -13.75 2.60
C GLU A 105 4.34 -13.14 3.98
N TRP A 106 4.02 -11.87 4.01
CA TRP A 106 3.68 -11.18 5.24
C TRP A 106 2.19 -11.25 5.61
N GLN A 107 1.37 -11.92 4.80
CA GLN A 107 -0.09 -12.04 5.01
C GLN A 107 -0.76 -10.68 5.13
N LEU A 108 -0.33 -9.71 4.32
CA LEU A 108 -0.86 -8.35 4.30
C LEU A 108 -1.56 -8.05 2.97
N PRO A 109 -2.65 -7.29 2.97
CA PRO A 109 -3.28 -6.83 1.74
C PRO A 109 -2.32 -5.91 0.96
N LEU A 110 -2.46 -5.90 -0.37
CA LEU A 110 -1.64 -5.11 -1.27
C LEU A 110 -2.45 -3.97 -1.85
N LEU A 111 -1.91 -2.76 -1.75
CA LEU A 111 -2.38 -1.59 -2.49
C LEU A 111 -1.36 -1.25 -3.58
N LYS A 112 -1.84 -1.02 -4.80
CA LYS A 112 -1.01 -0.53 -5.90
C LYS A 112 -1.33 0.94 -6.16
N LEU A 113 -0.29 1.75 -6.20
CA LEU A 113 -0.29 3.14 -6.63
C LEU A 113 0.45 3.23 -7.98
N ASP A 114 -0.26 3.63 -9.02
CA ASP A 114 0.33 3.89 -10.33
C ASP A 114 0.77 5.36 -10.38
N ALA A 115 2.08 5.59 -10.21
CA ALA A 115 2.64 6.92 -10.22
C ALA A 115 2.48 7.60 -11.59
N GLY A 116 2.55 6.83 -12.70
CA GLY A 116 2.34 7.36 -14.04
C GLY A 116 0.98 8.04 -14.19
N ARG A 117 -0.09 7.39 -13.74
CA ARG A 117 -1.45 7.95 -13.80
C ARG A 117 -1.66 9.19 -12.94
N LEU A 118 -0.87 9.33 -11.87
CA LEU A 118 -0.96 10.50 -10.99
C LEU A 118 -0.36 11.74 -11.62
N PHE A 119 0.74 11.57 -12.38
CA PHE A 119 1.50 12.68 -12.93
C PHE A 119 1.06 13.09 -14.35
N ASP A 120 0.30 12.22 -15.06
CA ASP A 120 -0.19 12.51 -16.42
C ASP A 120 -1.31 13.56 -16.45
N LYS A 121 -1.95 13.88 -15.34
CA LYS A 121 -3.21 14.65 -15.36
C LYS A 121 -3.11 16.13 -15.05
N PHE A 122 -2.11 16.67 -14.40
CA PHE A 122 -1.89 18.12 -14.13
C PHE A 122 -0.89 18.31 -12.97
N VAL A 123 0.13 19.13 -13.17
CA VAL A 123 1.27 19.30 -12.26
C VAL A 123 0.89 19.78 -10.84
N GLY A 124 -0.18 20.53 -10.66
CA GLY A 124 -0.58 21.03 -9.33
C GLY A 124 -1.48 20.08 -8.53
N GLU A 125 -2.16 19.15 -9.19
CA GLU A 125 -3.06 18.18 -8.52
C GLU A 125 -2.35 16.88 -8.13
N SER A 126 -1.23 16.59 -8.77
CA SER A 126 -0.48 15.34 -8.59
C SER A 126 0.03 15.17 -7.16
N GLU A 127 0.60 16.20 -6.56
CA GLU A 127 1.08 16.14 -5.17
C GLU A 127 -0.07 15.94 -4.18
N LYS A 128 -1.19 16.63 -4.38
CA LYS A 128 -2.38 16.47 -3.55
C LYS A 128 -2.97 15.06 -3.65
N ASN A 129 -3.01 14.50 -4.85
CA ASN A 129 -3.51 13.14 -5.08
C ASN A 129 -2.56 12.08 -4.51
N PHE A 130 -1.24 12.29 -4.64
CA PHE A 130 -0.24 11.42 -4.01
C PHE A 130 -0.40 11.42 -2.48
N ARG A 131 -0.51 12.60 -1.87
CA ARG A 131 -0.72 12.74 -0.42
C ARG A 131 -2.00 12.03 0.04
N LYS A 132 -3.11 12.21 -0.68
CA LYS A 132 -4.36 11.49 -0.41
C LYS A 132 -4.20 9.97 -0.51
N ALA A 133 -3.46 9.49 -1.53
CA ALA A 133 -3.22 8.05 -1.69
C ALA A 133 -2.42 7.49 -0.50
N ILE A 134 -1.40 8.20 -0.02
CA ILE A 134 -0.63 7.81 1.16
C ILE A 134 -1.51 7.81 2.41
N GLU A 135 -2.29 8.87 2.67
CA GLU A 135 -3.22 8.95 3.81
C GLU A 135 -4.24 7.79 3.79
N MET A 136 -4.75 7.44 2.61
CA MET A 136 -5.63 6.27 2.45
C MET A 136 -4.89 4.97 2.79
N ALA A 137 -3.66 4.79 2.30
CA ALA A 137 -2.84 3.63 2.59
C ALA A 137 -2.54 3.51 4.10
N GLU A 138 -2.15 4.59 4.75
CA GLU A 138 -1.91 4.65 6.20
C GLU A 138 -3.16 4.29 7.02
N SER A 139 -4.34 4.72 6.57
CA SER A 139 -5.61 4.41 7.24
C SER A 139 -5.97 2.92 7.23
N LEU A 140 -5.32 2.14 6.36
CA LEU A 140 -5.52 0.69 6.21
C LEU A 140 -4.36 -0.13 6.79
N SER A 141 -3.35 0.53 7.36
CA SER A 141 -2.21 -0.15 7.97
C SER A 141 -2.69 -1.22 8.98
N PRO A 142 -2.04 -2.42 9.01
CA PRO A 142 -0.85 -2.79 8.25
C PRO A 142 -1.15 -3.30 6.83
N ILE A 143 -0.47 -2.74 5.83
CA ILE A 143 -0.59 -3.09 4.40
C ILE A 143 0.77 -3.08 3.71
N VAL A 144 0.84 -3.66 2.51
CA VAL A 144 1.94 -3.45 1.57
C VAL A 144 1.49 -2.43 0.52
N LEU A 145 2.20 -1.30 0.41
CA LEU A 145 1.99 -0.33 -0.65
C LEU A 145 3.02 -0.56 -1.77
N TRP A 146 2.53 -0.91 -2.95
CA TRP A 146 3.34 -1.04 -4.16
C TRP A 146 3.20 0.23 -4.99
N ILE A 147 4.28 0.98 -5.13
CA ILE A 147 4.37 2.16 -6.00
C ILE A 147 5.00 1.70 -7.31
N ASP A 148 4.20 1.73 -8.38
CA ASP A 148 4.66 1.38 -9.73
C ASP A 148 5.12 2.62 -10.49
N GLU A 149 6.11 2.45 -11.39
CA GLU A 149 6.65 3.53 -12.23
C GLU A 149 7.15 4.75 -11.45
N ILE A 150 7.80 4.49 -10.30
CA ILE A 150 8.30 5.55 -9.41
C ILE A 150 9.27 6.52 -10.11
N GLU A 151 9.95 6.07 -11.16
CA GLU A 151 10.81 6.89 -11.99
C GLU A 151 10.07 8.05 -12.67
N LYS A 152 8.79 7.87 -13.00
CA LYS A 152 7.97 8.96 -13.57
C LYS A 152 7.68 10.04 -12.52
N ALA A 153 7.43 9.63 -11.28
CA ALA A 153 7.28 10.58 -10.18
C ALA A 153 8.55 11.38 -9.91
N MET A 154 9.70 10.72 -9.99
CA MET A 154 11.01 11.37 -9.80
C MET A 154 11.38 12.29 -10.97
N ALA A 155 11.05 11.91 -12.21
CA ALA A 155 11.32 12.72 -13.40
C ALA A 155 10.46 14.01 -13.42
N ALA A 156 9.23 13.95 -12.99
CA ALA A 156 8.34 15.11 -12.90
C ALA A 156 8.82 16.14 -11.86
N GLY A 157 9.50 15.70 -10.80
CA GLY A 157 10.09 16.58 -9.78
C GLY A 157 11.44 17.21 -10.16
N GLY A 158 12.05 16.81 -11.29
CA GLY A 158 13.35 17.31 -11.75
C GLY A 158 13.29 18.47 -12.77
N GLY A 159 12.11 18.87 -13.21
CA GLY A 159 11.90 19.93 -14.22
C GLY A 159 11.58 21.28 -13.58
N SER A 160 12.56 22.15 -13.51
CA SER A 160 12.52 23.62 -13.35
C SER A 160 11.37 24.20 -12.50
N GLY A 161 11.61 24.34 -11.21
CA GLY A 161 10.79 25.19 -10.33
C GLY A 161 10.77 24.67 -8.90
N ASP A 162 11.05 25.52 -7.95
CA ASP A 162 11.15 25.27 -6.50
C ASP A 162 9.93 24.54 -5.84
N ALA A 163 8.85 24.32 -6.58
CA ALA A 163 7.62 23.72 -6.09
C ALA A 163 7.67 22.19 -5.98
N ASP A 164 8.46 21.50 -6.83
CA ASP A 164 8.48 20.01 -6.91
C ASP A 164 9.60 19.35 -6.09
N ALA A 165 10.52 20.12 -5.51
CA ALA A 165 11.60 19.62 -4.65
C ALA A 165 11.06 18.90 -3.37
N GLY A 166 9.77 19.07 -3.06
CA GLY A 166 9.11 18.46 -1.92
C GLY A 166 8.84 16.95 -2.04
N LEU A 167 8.57 16.45 -3.23
CA LEU A 167 8.25 15.03 -3.48
C LEU A 167 9.49 14.14 -3.43
N SER A 168 10.58 14.57 -4.07
CA SER A 168 11.84 13.82 -4.09
C SER A 168 12.51 13.70 -2.72
N ARG A 169 12.16 14.56 -1.75
CA ARG A 169 12.70 14.52 -0.37
C ARG A 169 11.89 13.66 0.58
N ARG A 170 10.70 13.18 0.19
CA ARG A 170 9.76 12.44 1.05
C ARG A 170 9.60 10.97 0.70
N LEU A 171 10.17 10.52 -0.42
CA LEU A 171 10.31 9.13 -0.81
C LEU A 171 11.65 8.59 -0.30
#